data_d7230218c171515eb34e0303b018cba6
#
_entry.id   d7230218c171515eb34e0303b018cba6
#
_cell.length_a   1.000
_cell.length_b   1.000
_cell.length_c   1.000
_cell.angle_alpha   90.00
_cell.angle_beta   90.00
_cell.angle_gamma   90.00
#
_symmetry.space_group_name_H-M   'P 1'
#
loop_
_entity.id
_entity.type
_entity.pdbx_description
1 polymer ?
#
loop_
_entity_poly.entity_id
_entity_poly.type
_entity_poly.pdbx_seq_one_letter_code
_entity_poly.pdbx_strand_id
1 'polypeptide(L)'
;MMRLWISYLQLLELIVSSLVHLLYGFYIFSSAVAGDLSQALNEYFRKPNVNVEVKDGTSKTNAHDLPPIVLVHGIFGFGKGRLGALSYFAGAEKKDERVLVPDLGSLTSVYDRARELFYYLKGGQVDYGEEHSTACGHSQFGRIYEQGHYPEWDEDHPIHFVGHSAGAQVVRVLQQMLADKEFKGYENSSENWVLSITSLSGAFNGTTRTYTDGMQPEDGKTLKPICLLQLCRIGVIIYDWFDISWLKNYYNFGFDHFNMSWRKMGIWGLVDCLLGNAGPFASGDWILPDLTIQGSIRLNYHLQTFPNTYYFSYATKRTTKIMGVTVPSSILGIHPMLFIRVLQMSQWCYPSDVPPPYKGYRDEDWQDNDGALNTISMTHPLLPIEHPNCLVEKESDCKPLQPGIWYYKYVEGDHILFIINRERAGVQFDLIYDSIFQRCRKHVFRKKPPTMPNEIHH
;
A
#
# COMPACT_ATOMS: atom_id res chain seq x y z
N MET A 1 -14.68 -15.58 -37.11
CA MET A 1 -15.29 -16.34 -35.98
C MET A 1 -14.42 -16.28 -34.69
N MET A 2 -13.15 -16.67 -34.75
CA MET A 2 -12.27 -16.70 -33.56
C MET A 2 -12.15 -15.34 -32.86
N ARG A 3 -11.98 -14.20 -33.58
CA ARG A 3 -11.93 -12.86 -32.98
C ARG A 3 -13.24 -12.46 -32.25
N LEU A 4 -14.39 -12.85 -32.76
CA LEU A 4 -15.70 -12.60 -32.14
C LEU A 4 -15.84 -13.39 -30.82
N TRP A 5 -15.37 -14.65 -30.79
CA TRP A 5 -15.36 -15.46 -29.58
C TRP A 5 -14.44 -14.88 -28.49
N ILE A 6 -13.25 -14.40 -28.89
CA ILE A 6 -12.31 -13.75 -27.97
C ILE A 6 -12.93 -12.47 -27.39
N SER A 7 -13.56 -11.63 -28.22
CA SER A 7 -14.23 -10.42 -27.75
C SER A 7 -15.42 -10.72 -26.82
N TYR A 8 -16.17 -11.79 -27.12
CA TYR A 8 -17.28 -12.24 -26.25
C TYR A 8 -16.78 -12.73 -24.89
N LEU A 9 -15.69 -13.51 -24.85
CA LEU A 9 -15.09 -13.98 -23.61
C LEU A 9 -14.51 -12.83 -22.77
N GLN A 10 -13.91 -11.84 -23.43
CA GLN A 10 -13.42 -10.62 -22.74
C GLN A 10 -14.57 -9.79 -22.17
N LEU A 11 -15.67 -9.66 -22.89
CA LEU A 11 -16.86 -8.96 -22.40
C LEU A 11 -17.50 -9.71 -21.21
N LEU A 12 -17.62 -11.04 -21.34
CA LEU A 12 -18.14 -11.88 -20.25
C LEU A 12 -17.25 -11.77 -19.00
N GLU A 13 -15.94 -11.83 -19.18
CA GLU A 13 -14.97 -11.66 -18.08
C GLU A 13 -15.13 -10.28 -17.43
N LEU A 14 -15.25 -9.21 -18.20
CA LEU A 14 -15.47 -7.87 -17.71
C LEU A 14 -16.76 -7.77 -16.87
N ILE A 15 -17.86 -8.35 -17.35
CA ILE A 15 -19.15 -8.37 -16.66
C ILE A 15 -19.01 -9.13 -15.33
N VAL A 16 -18.45 -10.34 -15.36
CA VAL A 16 -18.28 -11.18 -14.16
C VAL A 16 -17.34 -10.49 -13.17
N SER A 17 -16.23 -9.96 -13.62
CA SER A 17 -15.27 -9.24 -12.77
C SER A 17 -15.90 -8.01 -12.12
N SER A 18 -16.63 -7.21 -12.91
CA SER A 18 -17.34 -6.03 -12.40
C SER A 18 -18.39 -6.40 -11.35
N LEU A 19 -19.17 -7.45 -11.62
CA LEU A 19 -20.20 -7.95 -10.69
C LEU A 19 -19.57 -8.42 -9.37
N VAL A 20 -18.50 -9.20 -9.44
CA VAL A 20 -17.78 -9.69 -8.24
C VAL A 20 -17.24 -8.53 -7.40
N HIS A 21 -16.64 -7.52 -8.04
CA HIS A 21 -16.12 -6.34 -7.32
C HIS A 21 -17.25 -5.50 -6.70
N LEU A 22 -18.36 -5.31 -7.40
CA LEU A 22 -19.53 -4.58 -6.88
C LEU A 22 -20.16 -5.32 -5.70
N LEU A 23 -20.36 -6.63 -5.80
CA LEU A 23 -20.92 -7.45 -4.72
C LEU A 23 -19.99 -7.44 -3.49
N TYR A 24 -18.68 -7.52 -3.70
CA TYR A 24 -17.74 -7.45 -2.60
C TYR A 24 -17.67 -6.06 -1.97
N GLY A 25 -17.68 -4.99 -2.77
CA GLY A 25 -17.77 -3.62 -2.27
C GLY A 25 -19.04 -3.41 -1.45
N PHE A 26 -20.17 -3.93 -1.93
CA PHE A 26 -21.44 -3.89 -1.18
C PHE A 26 -21.38 -4.70 0.11
N TYR A 27 -20.75 -5.89 0.08
CA TYR A 27 -20.54 -6.70 1.28
C TYR A 27 -19.70 -5.97 2.32
N ILE A 28 -18.56 -5.40 1.92
CA ILE A 28 -17.67 -4.61 2.82
C ILE A 28 -18.44 -3.44 3.42
N PHE A 29 -19.12 -2.66 2.57
CA PHE A 29 -19.90 -1.50 3.00
C PHE A 29 -21.02 -1.91 4.01
N SER A 30 -21.78 -2.94 3.69
CA SER A 30 -22.85 -3.45 4.56
C SER A 30 -22.30 -3.99 5.87
N SER A 31 -21.16 -4.67 5.84
CA SER A 31 -20.49 -5.19 7.05
C SER A 31 -19.99 -4.05 7.95
N ALA A 32 -19.45 -2.98 7.36
CA ALA A 32 -19.02 -1.80 8.10
C ALA A 32 -20.21 -1.10 8.78
N VAL A 33 -21.31 -0.86 8.04
CA VAL A 33 -22.55 -0.26 8.58
C VAL A 33 -23.16 -1.12 9.69
N ALA A 34 -23.21 -2.44 9.50
CA ALA A 34 -23.73 -3.36 10.52
C ALA A 34 -22.83 -3.37 11.77
N GLY A 35 -21.51 -3.28 11.60
CA GLY A 35 -20.55 -3.17 12.69
C GLY A 35 -20.78 -1.89 13.52
N ASP A 36 -20.91 -0.75 12.86
CA ASP A 36 -21.18 0.53 13.51
C ASP A 36 -22.51 0.54 14.26
N LEU A 37 -23.55 0.00 13.63
CA LEU A 37 -24.87 -0.11 14.27
C LEU A 37 -24.82 -1.02 15.51
N SER A 38 -24.12 -2.15 15.42
CA SER A 38 -23.92 -3.06 16.54
C SER A 38 -23.15 -2.40 17.69
N GLN A 39 -22.10 -1.63 17.37
CA GLN A 39 -21.34 -0.89 18.37
C GLN A 39 -22.21 0.20 19.04
N ALA A 40 -22.94 0.98 18.27
CA ALA A 40 -23.83 2.02 18.78
C ALA A 40 -24.93 1.42 19.68
N LEU A 41 -25.50 0.28 19.31
CA LEU A 41 -26.48 -0.43 20.14
C LEU A 41 -25.83 -0.96 21.42
N ASN A 42 -24.65 -1.54 21.36
CA ASN A 42 -23.93 -2.02 22.54
C ASN A 42 -23.57 -0.88 23.50
N GLU A 43 -23.17 0.28 22.99
CA GLU A 43 -22.91 1.48 23.80
C GLU A 43 -24.20 2.01 24.43
N TYR A 44 -25.32 2.03 23.70
CA TYR A 44 -26.62 2.46 24.21
C TYR A 44 -27.15 1.54 25.32
N PHE A 45 -26.95 0.20 25.20
CA PHE A 45 -27.40 -0.77 26.17
C PHE A 45 -26.39 -1.02 27.31
N ARG A 46 -25.16 -0.53 27.19
CA ARG A 46 -24.13 -0.68 28.24
C ARG A 46 -24.43 0.29 29.37
N LYS A 47 -25.05 -0.20 30.46
CA LYS A 47 -25.14 0.56 31.72
C LYS A 47 -23.71 0.91 32.18
N PRO A 48 -23.49 2.12 32.74
CA PRO A 48 -22.18 2.50 33.24
C PRO A 48 -21.78 1.55 34.37
N ASN A 49 -20.91 0.62 34.10
CA ASN A 49 -20.30 -0.23 35.11
C ASN A 49 -19.08 0.46 35.69
N VAL A 50 -19.10 0.57 37.02
CA VAL A 50 -18.08 1.05 37.94
C VAL A 50 -16.71 0.47 37.58
N ASN A 51 -15.72 1.35 37.47
CA ASN A 51 -14.31 1.03 37.29
C ASN A 51 -13.83 0.04 38.36
N VAL A 52 -13.39 -1.12 37.94
CA VAL A 52 -12.51 -1.98 38.74
C VAL A 52 -11.10 -1.74 38.18
N GLU A 53 -10.31 -0.93 38.90
CA GLU A 53 -8.86 -0.83 38.67
C GLU A 53 -8.23 -2.18 39.03
N VAL A 54 -7.84 -2.95 38.04
CA VAL A 54 -6.91 -4.06 38.22
C VAL A 54 -5.49 -3.45 38.16
N LYS A 55 -4.88 -3.23 39.33
CA LYS A 55 -3.46 -2.94 39.44
C LYS A 55 -2.67 -4.21 39.18
N ASP A 56 -2.18 -4.37 37.96
CA ASP A 56 -1.18 -5.39 37.66
C ASP A 56 0.21 -4.74 37.69
N GLY A 57 0.98 -5.16 38.71
CA GLY A 57 2.32 -4.63 38.98
C GLY A 57 3.39 -5.33 38.17
N THR A 58 3.52 -4.97 36.89
CA THR A 58 4.71 -5.28 36.11
C THR A 58 5.38 -3.99 35.64
N SER A 59 6.70 -3.93 35.76
CA SER A 59 7.53 -2.76 35.51
C SER A 59 7.19 -2.15 34.14
N LYS A 60 6.51 -1.00 34.13
CA LYS A 60 6.27 -0.18 32.95
C LYS A 60 7.62 0.40 32.51
N THR A 61 8.29 -0.26 31.55
CA THR A 61 9.09 0.51 30.59
C THR A 61 8.14 1.54 29.99
N ASN A 62 8.47 2.83 30.11
CA ASN A 62 7.61 3.89 29.61
C ASN A 62 7.30 3.60 28.12
N ALA A 63 6.06 3.26 27.81
CA ALA A 63 5.62 2.97 26.45
C ALA A 63 5.89 4.16 25.49
N HIS A 64 6.06 5.35 26.06
CA HIS A 64 6.41 6.56 25.31
C HIS A 64 7.82 6.56 24.69
N ASP A 65 8.74 5.73 25.16
CA ASP A 65 10.13 5.71 24.68
C ASP A 65 10.36 4.74 23.49
N LEU A 66 9.33 3.97 23.09
CA LEU A 66 9.45 3.03 22.00
C LEU A 66 9.11 3.69 20.65
N PRO A 67 9.91 3.45 19.59
CA PRO A 67 9.60 3.95 18.25
C PRO A 67 8.21 3.50 17.78
N PRO A 68 7.38 4.38 17.21
CA PRO A 68 6.11 3.97 16.61
C PRO A 68 6.27 2.97 15.46
N ILE A 69 5.24 2.14 15.26
CA ILE A 69 5.11 1.28 14.11
C ILE A 69 3.97 1.85 13.25
N VAL A 70 4.27 2.23 12.02
CA VAL A 70 3.31 2.85 11.11
C VAL A 70 2.89 1.84 10.04
N LEU A 71 1.62 1.44 10.06
CA LEU A 71 1.05 0.51 9.09
C LEU A 71 0.44 1.28 7.91
N VAL A 72 1.03 1.15 6.73
CA VAL A 72 0.65 1.91 5.52
C VAL A 72 -0.11 1.01 4.55
N HIS A 73 -1.37 1.36 4.29
CA HIS A 73 -2.29 0.58 3.45
C HIS A 73 -1.98 0.64 1.95
N GLY A 74 -2.49 -0.33 1.20
CA GLY A 74 -2.41 -0.43 -0.26
C GLY A 74 -3.54 0.32 -1.00
N ILE A 75 -3.79 -0.11 -2.25
CA ILE A 75 -4.89 0.40 -3.07
C ILE A 75 -6.23 0.07 -2.41
N PHE A 76 -7.20 0.99 -2.56
CA PHE A 76 -8.51 0.90 -1.90
C PHE A 76 -8.45 0.72 -0.39
N GLY A 77 -7.27 0.94 0.21
CA GLY A 77 -7.10 0.91 1.64
C GLY A 77 -7.66 2.15 2.33
N PHE A 78 -7.67 2.10 3.64
CA PHE A 78 -8.17 3.17 4.49
C PHE A 78 -7.46 3.13 5.85
N GLY A 79 -7.42 4.28 6.50
CA GLY A 79 -6.86 4.44 7.82
C GLY A 79 -7.87 4.23 8.94
N LYS A 80 -7.40 4.46 10.16
CA LYS A 80 -8.25 4.40 11.34
C LYS A 80 -9.33 5.48 11.30
N GLY A 81 -10.58 5.09 11.54
CA GLY A 81 -11.74 6.00 11.55
C GLY A 81 -12.50 6.08 10.22
N ARG A 82 -12.06 5.35 9.18
CA ARG A 82 -12.83 5.16 7.95
C ARG A 82 -13.56 3.81 8.00
N LEU A 83 -14.63 3.69 7.22
CA LEU A 83 -15.48 2.49 7.17
C LEU A 83 -15.87 1.96 8.57
N GLY A 84 -16.14 2.88 9.49
CA GLY A 84 -16.60 2.58 10.83
C GLY A 84 -15.58 1.80 11.68
N ALA A 85 -16.03 0.68 12.26
CA ALA A 85 -15.20 -0.20 13.08
C ALA A 85 -14.29 -1.16 12.28
N LEU A 86 -14.36 -1.13 10.94
CA LEU A 86 -13.56 -2.04 10.11
C LEU A 86 -12.08 -1.64 10.14
N SER A 87 -11.20 -2.62 10.37
CA SER A 87 -9.76 -2.44 10.30
C SER A 87 -9.20 -2.95 8.98
N TYR A 88 -8.47 -2.13 8.25
CA TYR A 88 -7.75 -2.58 7.05
C TYR A 88 -6.74 -3.69 7.37
N PHE A 89 -6.00 -3.56 8.46
CA PHE A 89 -5.01 -4.54 8.91
C PHE A 89 -5.62 -5.64 9.82
N ALA A 90 -6.93 -5.84 9.76
CA ALA A 90 -7.66 -6.91 10.45
C ALA A 90 -7.38 -6.99 11.96
N GLY A 91 -7.14 -5.84 12.60
CA GLY A 91 -6.90 -5.72 14.03
C GLY A 91 -5.44 -5.92 14.44
N ALA A 92 -4.51 -6.05 13.49
CA ALA A 92 -3.08 -6.13 13.81
C ALA A 92 -2.58 -4.90 14.58
N GLU A 93 -3.16 -3.72 14.32
CA GLU A 93 -2.86 -2.48 15.02
C GLU A 93 -3.15 -2.51 16.52
N LYS A 94 -3.93 -3.49 16.97
CA LYS A 94 -4.24 -3.67 18.41
C LYS A 94 -3.19 -4.49 19.16
N LYS A 95 -2.22 -5.06 18.45
CA LYS A 95 -1.17 -5.91 19.03
C LYS A 95 -0.08 -5.11 19.76
N ASP A 96 -0.01 -3.79 19.53
CA ASP A 96 0.97 -2.91 20.17
C ASP A 96 0.35 -1.52 20.37
N GLU A 97 0.69 -0.86 21.49
CA GLU A 97 0.09 0.42 21.90
C GLU A 97 0.56 1.60 21.04
N ARG A 98 1.72 1.48 20.36
CA ARG A 98 2.31 2.54 19.53
C ARG A 98 2.23 2.23 18.04
N VAL A 99 1.06 1.76 17.61
CA VAL A 99 0.78 1.54 16.19
C VAL A 99 -0.06 2.68 15.64
N LEU A 100 0.42 3.26 14.54
CA LEU A 100 -0.29 4.29 13.77
C LEU A 100 -0.79 3.69 12.45
N VAL A 101 -2.00 4.05 12.05
CA VAL A 101 -2.62 3.62 10.78
C VAL A 101 -3.11 4.86 10.05
N PRO A 102 -2.27 5.48 9.21
CA PRO A 102 -2.63 6.68 8.45
C PRO A 102 -3.75 6.42 7.46
N ASP A 103 -4.62 7.41 7.30
CA ASP A 103 -5.64 7.47 6.26
C ASP A 103 -5.10 8.30 5.09
N LEU A 104 -4.54 7.62 4.10
CA LEU A 104 -3.99 8.23 2.89
C LEU A 104 -4.98 8.12 1.73
N GLY A 105 -4.79 8.91 0.70
CA GLY A 105 -5.56 8.76 -0.54
C GLY A 105 -5.48 7.32 -1.05
N SER A 106 -6.64 6.67 -1.23
CA SER A 106 -6.66 5.24 -1.56
C SER A 106 -6.31 4.92 -3.01
N LEU A 107 -6.42 5.94 -3.90
CA LEU A 107 -6.13 5.84 -5.33
C LEU A 107 -5.18 6.92 -5.86
N THR A 108 -4.73 7.87 -5.02
CA THR A 108 -3.74 8.87 -5.41
C THR A 108 -2.37 8.22 -5.70
N SER A 109 -1.52 8.93 -6.40
CA SER A 109 -0.18 8.46 -6.77
C SER A 109 0.67 8.09 -5.55
N VAL A 110 1.72 7.31 -5.76
CA VAL A 110 2.68 6.97 -4.70
C VAL A 110 3.33 8.25 -4.15
N TYR A 111 3.58 9.23 -5.02
CA TYR A 111 4.15 10.52 -4.66
C TYR A 111 3.24 11.29 -3.68
N ASP A 112 1.97 11.51 -4.04
CA ASP A 112 1.01 12.22 -3.20
C ASP A 112 0.81 11.54 -1.86
N ARG A 113 0.70 10.22 -1.86
CA ARG A 113 0.56 9.43 -0.63
C ARG A 113 1.78 9.53 0.28
N ALA A 114 2.99 9.63 -0.27
CA ALA A 114 4.19 9.85 0.51
C ALA A 114 4.18 11.24 1.18
N ARG A 115 3.74 12.27 0.46
CA ARG A 115 3.52 13.62 1.00
C ARG A 115 2.46 13.63 2.10
N GLU A 116 1.32 13.02 1.88
CA GLU A 116 0.26 12.88 2.89
C GLU A 116 0.76 12.16 4.15
N LEU A 117 1.54 11.08 4.00
CA LEU A 117 2.11 10.33 5.11
C LEU A 117 3.07 11.17 5.96
N PHE A 118 3.88 12.01 5.32
CA PHE A 118 4.76 12.95 6.03
C PHE A 118 3.96 13.88 6.93
N TYR A 119 2.95 14.57 6.37
CA TYR A 119 2.15 15.54 7.14
C TYR A 119 1.20 14.87 8.13
N TYR A 120 0.76 13.63 7.88
CA TYR A 120 0.07 12.84 8.89
C TYR A 120 0.94 12.65 10.15
N LEU A 121 2.23 12.42 9.98
CA LEU A 121 3.17 12.20 11.10
C LEU A 121 3.59 13.53 11.74
N LYS A 122 4.06 14.49 10.95
CA LYS A 122 4.61 15.75 11.45
C LYS A 122 3.58 16.79 11.82
N GLY A 123 2.42 16.76 11.20
CA GLY A 123 1.42 17.84 11.26
C GLY A 123 1.62 18.90 10.18
N GLY A 124 0.69 19.84 10.11
CA GLY A 124 0.66 20.91 9.12
C GLY A 124 -0.24 20.61 7.93
N GLN A 125 -0.21 21.49 6.94
CA GLN A 125 -0.96 21.34 5.70
C GLN A 125 -0.15 20.52 4.70
N VAL A 126 -0.79 19.51 4.09
CA VAL A 126 -0.17 18.73 3.02
C VAL A 126 0.24 19.67 1.89
N ASP A 127 1.52 19.67 1.57
CA ASP A 127 2.12 20.37 0.43
C ASP A 127 2.60 19.33 -0.57
N TYR A 128 1.91 19.21 -1.70
CA TYR A 128 2.28 18.29 -2.79
C TYR A 128 3.46 18.78 -3.63
N GLY A 129 3.95 20.00 -3.37
CA GLY A 129 5.00 20.67 -4.13
C GLY A 129 4.48 21.44 -5.33
N GLU A 130 5.03 22.64 -5.57
CA GLU A 130 4.58 23.54 -6.62
C GLU A 130 4.80 22.97 -8.03
N GLU A 131 5.97 22.37 -8.27
CA GLU A 131 6.32 21.80 -9.56
C GLU A 131 5.42 20.61 -9.90
N HIS A 132 5.25 19.66 -8.96
CA HIS A 132 4.42 18.48 -9.15
C HIS A 132 2.94 18.85 -9.36
N SER A 133 2.39 19.68 -8.49
CA SER A 133 0.99 20.08 -8.57
C SER A 133 0.65 20.85 -9.86
N THR A 134 1.58 21.69 -10.32
CA THR A 134 1.46 22.39 -11.59
C THR A 134 1.50 21.42 -12.77
N ALA A 135 2.43 20.48 -12.77
CA ALA A 135 2.57 19.47 -13.83
C ALA A 135 1.36 18.54 -13.90
N CYS A 136 0.76 18.19 -12.76
CA CYS A 136 -0.39 17.29 -12.66
C CYS A 136 -1.74 17.99 -12.72
N GLY A 137 -1.78 19.33 -12.61
CA GLY A 137 -2.99 20.12 -12.76
C GLY A 137 -3.93 20.05 -11.55
N HIS A 138 -3.38 20.05 -10.33
CA HIS A 138 -4.14 20.06 -9.08
C HIS A 138 -3.63 21.14 -8.11
N SER A 139 -4.30 21.31 -6.97
CA SER A 139 -3.90 22.25 -5.94
C SER A 139 -2.61 21.81 -5.25
N GLN A 140 -1.68 22.75 -5.03
CA GLN A 140 -0.44 22.49 -4.30
C GLN A 140 -0.71 22.02 -2.86
N PHE A 141 -1.74 22.60 -2.23
CA PHE A 141 -2.06 22.34 -0.83
C PHE A 141 -3.29 21.45 -0.69
N GLY A 142 -3.16 20.44 0.17
CA GLY A 142 -4.21 19.48 0.51
C GLY A 142 -4.79 19.67 1.89
N ARG A 143 -5.15 18.56 2.54
CA ARG A 143 -5.75 18.54 3.88
C ARG A 143 -4.79 19.07 4.94
N ILE A 144 -5.36 19.51 6.07
CA ILE A 144 -4.60 20.03 7.22
C ILE A 144 -4.64 18.99 8.35
N TYR A 145 -3.50 18.67 8.90
CA TYR A 145 -3.34 17.96 10.15
C TYR A 145 -2.94 18.98 11.23
N GLU A 146 -3.89 19.45 12.03
CA GLU A 146 -3.65 20.48 13.06
C GLU A 146 -2.54 20.03 14.05
N GLN A 147 -2.58 18.74 14.39
CA GLN A 147 -1.51 18.08 15.16
C GLN A 147 -1.05 16.85 14.39
N GLY A 148 0.27 16.69 14.28
CA GLY A 148 0.85 15.44 13.77
C GLY A 148 0.62 14.29 14.74
N HIS A 149 0.55 13.09 14.21
CA HIS A 149 0.45 11.88 15.05
C HIS A 149 1.77 11.48 15.68
N TYR A 150 2.88 12.03 15.21
CA TYR A 150 4.22 11.88 15.79
C TYR A 150 5.07 13.14 15.48
N PRO A 151 4.77 14.30 16.08
CA PRO A 151 5.44 15.57 15.77
C PRO A 151 6.94 15.58 16.05
N GLU A 152 7.38 14.80 17.06
CA GLU A 152 8.79 14.63 17.45
C GLU A 152 9.61 13.80 16.46
N TRP A 153 9.00 13.24 15.38
CA TRP A 153 9.69 12.41 14.40
C TRP A 153 10.93 13.10 13.82
N ASP A 154 12.07 12.57 14.12
CA ASP A 154 13.39 13.01 13.64
C ASP A 154 14.40 11.85 13.72
N GLU A 155 15.69 12.12 13.60
CA GLU A 155 16.75 11.12 13.66
C GLU A 155 16.90 10.51 15.08
N ASP A 156 16.60 11.26 16.12
CA ASP A 156 16.64 10.78 17.50
C ASP A 156 15.36 10.03 17.91
N HIS A 157 14.25 10.33 17.23
CA HIS A 157 12.93 9.71 17.41
C HIS A 157 12.46 9.01 16.13
N PRO A 158 13.23 8.04 15.60
CA PRO A 158 12.91 7.38 14.33
C PRO A 158 11.75 6.39 14.48
N ILE A 159 11.21 5.92 13.35
CA ILE A 159 10.05 5.04 13.28
C ILE A 159 10.29 3.76 12.49
N HIS A 160 9.40 2.79 12.65
CA HIS A 160 9.29 1.59 11.82
C HIS A 160 8.10 1.70 10.88
N PHE A 161 8.29 1.40 9.60
CA PHE A 161 7.20 1.28 8.64
C PHE A 161 6.88 -0.17 8.31
N VAL A 162 5.58 -0.45 8.17
CA VAL A 162 5.07 -1.71 7.61
C VAL A 162 4.12 -1.34 6.48
N GLY A 163 4.52 -1.55 5.24
CA GLY A 163 3.74 -1.21 4.06
C GLY A 163 3.11 -2.45 3.42
N HIS A 164 1.80 -2.41 3.18
CA HIS A 164 1.10 -3.45 2.43
C HIS A 164 0.91 -3.02 0.97
N SER A 165 1.23 -3.92 0.02
CA SER A 165 1.00 -3.67 -1.41
C SER A 165 1.67 -2.37 -1.89
N ALA A 166 0.95 -1.45 -2.51
CA ALA A 166 1.44 -0.13 -2.89
C ALA A 166 2.00 0.68 -1.70
N GLY A 167 1.52 0.44 -0.47
CA GLY A 167 2.02 1.10 0.74
C GLY A 167 3.52 0.87 0.98
N ALA A 168 4.09 -0.23 0.50
CA ALA A 168 5.52 -0.49 0.57
C ALA A 168 6.32 0.49 -0.32
N GLN A 169 5.80 0.84 -1.50
CA GLN A 169 6.42 1.86 -2.36
C GLN A 169 6.27 3.27 -1.76
N VAL A 170 5.10 3.57 -1.17
CA VAL A 170 4.85 4.87 -0.51
C VAL A 170 5.91 5.15 0.56
N VAL A 171 6.22 4.18 1.42
CA VAL A 171 7.24 4.38 2.47
C VAL A 171 8.66 4.50 1.92
N ARG A 172 8.97 3.82 0.80
CA ARG A 172 10.27 3.97 0.12
C ARG A 172 10.42 5.36 -0.50
N VAL A 173 9.37 5.84 -1.17
CA VAL A 173 9.35 7.20 -1.74
C VAL A 173 9.46 8.23 -0.63
N LEU A 174 8.73 8.08 0.47
CA LEU A 174 8.86 8.98 1.62
C LEU A 174 10.30 8.97 2.19
N GLN A 175 10.91 7.81 2.33
CA GLN A 175 12.31 7.73 2.83
C GLN A 175 13.28 8.44 1.87
N GLN A 176 13.09 8.32 0.57
CA GLN A 176 13.91 9.05 -0.42
C GLN A 176 13.68 10.57 -0.31
N MET A 177 12.41 11.01 -0.22
CA MET A 177 12.08 12.44 -0.04
C MET A 177 12.73 13.04 1.22
N LEU A 178 12.83 12.25 2.32
CA LEU A 178 13.54 12.67 3.52
C LEU A 178 15.04 12.82 3.28
N ALA A 179 15.67 11.90 2.55
CA ALA A 179 17.07 11.96 2.19
C ALA A 179 17.37 13.15 1.26
N ASP A 180 16.47 13.43 0.31
CA ASP A 180 16.57 14.52 -0.66
C ASP A 180 16.12 15.87 -0.08
N LYS A 181 15.60 15.89 1.17
CA LYS A 181 15.16 17.10 1.90
C LYS A 181 14.05 17.87 1.18
N GLU A 182 13.10 17.15 0.61
CA GLU A 182 12.03 17.72 -0.20
C GLU A 182 10.94 18.46 0.61
N PHE A 183 10.95 18.37 1.94
CA PHE A 183 9.95 18.99 2.80
C PHE A 183 10.41 20.35 3.28
N LYS A 184 9.79 21.40 2.77
CA LYS A 184 10.10 22.79 3.15
C LYS A 184 9.88 23.02 4.65
N GLY A 185 10.89 23.59 5.32
CA GLY A 185 10.91 23.77 6.77
C GLY A 185 11.44 22.57 7.56
N TYR A 186 11.86 21.49 6.87
CA TYR A 186 12.44 20.28 7.45
C TYR A 186 13.75 19.90 6.74
N GLU A 187 14.62 20.88 6.54
CA GLU A 187 15.90 20.74 5.84
C GLU A 187 16.90 19.84 6.59
N ASN A 188 16.60 19.52 7.85
CA ASN A 188 17.33 18.56 8.68
C ASN A 188 16.84 17.11 8.51
N SER A 189 15.84 16.87 7.65
CA SER A 189 15.35 15.51 7.40
C SER A 189 16.44 14.62 6.82
N SER A 190 16.38 13.33 7.13
CA SER A 190 17.31 12.33 6.59
C SER A 190 16.62 10.96 6.52
N GLU A 191 17.20 10.07 5.73
CA GLU A 191 16.79 8.67 5.64
C GLU A 191 16.86 7.94 6.98
N ASN A 192 17.68 8.43 7.92
CA ASN A 192 17.86 7.85 9.26
C ASN A 192 16.65 8.07 10.20
N TRP A 193 15.67 8.89 9.79
CA TRP A 193 14.39 8.98 10.48
C TRP A 193 13.60 7.66 10.38
N VAL A 194 14.06 6.72 9.54
CA VAL A 194 13.44 5.41 9.31
C VAL A 194 14.35 4.29 9.77
N LEU A 195 13.94 3.56 10.83
CA LEU A 195 14.70 2.43 11.37
C LEU A 195 14.58 1.19 10.50
N SER A 196 13.36 0.88 10.08
CA SER A 196 13.11 -0.28 9.22
C SER A 196 11.90 -0.09 8.33
N ILE A 197 11.92 -0.76 7.19
CA ILE A 197 10.78 -0.94 6.29
C ILE A 197 10.48 -2.43 6.18
N THR A 198 9.28 -2.82 6.58
CA THR A 198 8.75 -4.17 6.36
C THR A 198 7.68 -4.11 5.28
N SER A 199 7.85 -4.89 4.23
CA SER A 199 6.91 -5.00 3.13
C SER A 199 6.06 -6.27 3.27
N LEU A 200 4.76 -6.11 3.21
CA LEU A 200 3.77 -7.18 3.11
C LEU A 200 3.22 -7.19 1.70
N SER A 201 3.59 -8.13 0.88
CA SER A 201 3.21 -8.19 -0.55
C SER A 201 3.45 -6.86 -1.27
N GLY A 202 4.63 -6.26 -1.14
CA GLY A 202 4.92 -4.92 -1.68
C GLY A 202 5.12 -4.90 -3.19
N ALA A 203 4.62 -3.85 -3.84
CA ALA A 203 4.65 -3.68 -5.30
C ALA A 203 5.95 -3.01 -5.77
N PHE A 204 7.12 -3.61 -5.53
CA PHE A 204 8.41 -2.97 -5.83
C PHE A 204 8.70 -2.83 -7.33
N ASN A 205 8.30 -3.80 -8.14
CA ASN A 205 8.68 -3.87 -9.55
C ASN A 205 7.48 -3.81 -10.49
N GLY A 206 6.31 -3.43 -9.97
CA GLY A 206 5.06 -3.38 -10.72
C GLY A 206 4.34 -4.72 -10.81
N THR A 207 3.29 -4.77 -11.60
CA THR A 207 2.46 -5.98 -11.75
C THR A 207 1.83 -6.09 -13.13
N THR A 208 1.79 -7.32 -13.65
CA THR A 208 1.08 -7.64 -14.91
C THR A 208 -0.44 -7.51 -14.76
N ARG A 209 -0.96 -7.48 -13.53
CA ARG A 209 -2.37 -7.26 -13.27
C ARG A 209 -2.87 -5.93 -13.84
N THR A 210 -2.06 -4.88 -13.80
CA THR A 210 -2.44 -3.58 -14.36
C THR A 210 -2.84 -3.69 -15.83
N TYR A 211 -2.13 -4.51 -16.62
CA TYR A 211 -2.41 -4.72 -18.04
C TYR A 211 -3.65 -5.62 -18.25
N THR A 212 -3.87 -6.60 -17.36
CA THR A 212 -5.09 -7.44 -17.41
C THR A 212 -6.32 -6.64 -17.02
N ASP A 213 -6.20 -5.68 -16.11
CA ASP A 213 -7.28 -4.80 -15.67
C ASP A 213 -7.55 -3.64 -16.65
N GLY A 214 -6.62 -3.38 -17.58
CA GLY A 214 -6.88 -2.47 -18.69
C GLY A 214 -5.86 -1.37 -18.97
N MET A 215 -4.70 -1.35 -18.27
CA MET A 215 -3.59 -0.48 -18.70
C MET A 215 -3.00 -0.99 -20.01
N GLN A 216 -2.58 -0.09 -20.89
CA GLN A 216 -1.90 -0.47 -22.12
C GLN A 216 -0.43 -0.83 -21.84
N PRO A 217 0.05 -1.99 -22.29
CA PRO A 217 1.42 -2.41 -22.06
C PRO A 217 2.45 -1.57 -22.86
N GLU A 218 2.01 -0.82 -23.88
CA GLU A 218 2.86 0.03 -24.71
C GLU A 218 3.51 1.16 -23.92
N ASP A 219 2.75 1.80 -23.04
CA ASP A 219 3.21 2.98 -22.29
C ASP A 219 3.07 2.85 -20.76
N GLY A 220 2.28 1.88 -20.28
CA GLY A 220 1.97 1.73 -18.87
C GLY A 220 1.23 2.92 -18.24
N LYS A 221 0.53 3.72 -19.04
CA LYS A 221 -0.20 4.93 -18.60
C LYS A 221 -1.62 5.01 -19.14
N THR A 222 -1.81 4.66 -20.41
CA THR A 222 -3.09 4.79 -21.10
C THR A 222 -4.01 3.63 -20.76
N LEU A 223 -5.30 3.91 -20.62
CA LEU A 223 -6.33 2.89 -20.41
C LEU A 223 -6.89 2.40 -21.74
N LYS A 224 -7.17 1.10 -21.83
CA LYS A 224 -7.94 0.51 -22.94
C LYS A 224 -9.36 1.09 -22.92
N PRO A 225 -9.99 1.30 -24.09
CA PRO A 225 -11.31 1.93 -24.17
C PRO A 225 -12.41 1.17 -23.39
N ILE A 226 -12.34 -0.16 -23.37
CA ILE A 226 -13.30 -1.04 -22.68
C ILE A 226 -12.51 -1.95 -21.75
N CYS A 227 -12.54 -1.65 -20.47
CA CYS A 227 -11.82 -2.41 -19.44
C CYS A 227 -12.38 -2.14 -18.04
N LEU A 228 -11.97 -2.96 -17.06
CA LEU A 228 -12.37 -2.80 -15.66
C LEU A 228 -11.94 -1.45 -15.10
N LEU A 229 -10.73 -1.01 -15.40
CA LEU A 229 -10.20 0.27 -14.90
C LEU A 229 -10.96 1.48 -15.46
N GLN A 230 -11.52 1.42 -16.69
CA GLN A 230 -12.38 2.48 -17.18
C GLN A 230 -13.68 2.58 -16.38
N LEU A 231 -14.28 1.46 -16.00
CA LEU A 231 -15.48 1.46 -15.16
C LEU A 231 -15.16 2.02 -13.77
N CYS A 232 -14.04 1.61 -13.17
CA CYS A 232 -13.58 2.16 -11.90
C CYS A 232 -13.35 3.67 -11.98
N ARG A 233 -12.64 4.14 -13.02
CA ARG A 233 -12.39 5.57 -13.29
C ARG A 233 -13.68 6.37 -13.36
N ILE A 234 -14.65 5.92 -14.17
CA ILE A 234 -15.96 6.57 -14.30
C ILE A 234 -16.67 6.63 -12.93
N GLY A 235 -16.68 5.53 -12.20
CA GLY A 235 -17.28 5.47 -10.86
C GLY A 235 -16.64 6.46 -9.88
N VAL A 236 -15.32 6.55 -9.86
CA VAL A 236 -14.58 7.47 -8.99
C VAL A 236 -14.84 8.93 -9.36
N ILE A 237 -14.81 9.28 -10.66
CA ILE A 237 -15.11 10.64 -11.13
C ILE A 237 -16.53 11.07 -10.72
N ILE A 238 -17.51 10.20 -10.92
CA ILE A 238 -18.90 10.48 -10.54
C ILE A 238 -19.05 10.62 -9.02
N TYR A 239 -18.40 9.74 -8.25
CA TYR A 239 -18.38 9.79 -6.79
C TYR A 239 -17.82 11.12 -6.26
N ASP A 240 -16.65 11.53 -6.75
CA ASP A 240 -16.01 12.78 -6.34
C ASP A 240 -16.77 14.00 -6.83
N TRP A 241 -17.40 13.92 -8.00
CA TRP A 241 -18.21 15.01 -8.53
C TRP A 241 -19.45 15.29 -7.68
N PHE A 242 -20.16 14.25 -7.21
CA PHE A 242 -21.32 14.44 -6.32
C PHE A 242 -20.94 15.08 -4.98
N ASP A 243 -19.73 14.89 -4.49
CA ASP A 243 -19.18 15.51 -3.28
C ASP A 243 -20.12 15.42 -2.06
N ILE A 244 -20.65 14.22 -1.81
CA ILE A 244 -21.56 13.97 -0.70
C ILE A 244 -20.74 13.83 0.58
N SER A 245 -20.78 14.83 1.45
CA SER A 245 -19.89 14.98 2.60
C SER A 245 -19.91 13.75 3.55
N TRP A 246 -21.11 13.23 3.90
CA TRP A 246 -21.17 12.05 4.79
C TRP A 246 -20.56 10.81 4.16
N LEU A 247 -20.70 10.64 2.85
CA LEU A 247 -20.14 9.52 2.11
C LEU A 247 -18.61 9.64 2.00
N LYS A 248 -18.09 10.83 1.73
CA LYS A 248 -16.65 11.11 1.73
C LYS A 248 -16.01 10.97 3.11
N ASN A 249 -16.75 11.29 4.18
CA ASN A 249 -16.29 11.01 5.55
C ASN A 249 -16.22 9.51 5.84
N TYR A 250 -17.11 8.74 5.23
CA TYR A 250 -17.12 7.29 5.39
C TYR A 250 -16.02 6.61 4.57
N TYR A 251 -15.83 7.02 3.30
CA TYR A 251 -14.74 6.57 2.44
C TYR A 251 -14.32 7.68 1.46
N ASN A 252 -13.01 7.89 1.29
CA ASN A 252 -12.48 8.91 0.38
C ASN A 252 -11.41 8.30 -0.54
N PHE A 253 -11.53 8.52 -1.86
CA PHE A 253 -10.52 8.08 -2.82
C PHE A 253 -9.23 8.91 -2.76
N GLY A 254 -9.29 10.13 -2.20
CA GLY A 254 -8.14 10.98 -1.94
C GLY A 254 -7.93 12.11 -2.96
N PHE A 255 -8.77 12.25 -3.96
CA PHE A 255 -8.61 13.24 -5.03
C PHE A 255 -9.16 14.64 -4.72
N ASP A 256 -9.32 15.01 -3.45
CA ASP A 256 -9.88 16.31 -3.05
C ASP A 256 -9.07 17.50 -3.59
N HIS A 257 -7.76 17.37 -3.70
CA HIS A 257 -6.86 18.40 -4.25
C HIS A 257 -7.02 18.61 -5.76
N PHE A 258 -7.64 17.68 -6.50
CA PHE A 258 -8.02 17.86 -7.90
C PHE A 258 -9.28 18.69 -8.08
N ASN A 259 -9.98 19.02 -7.00
CA ASN A 259 -11.17 19.87 -7.02
C ASN A 259 -12.31 19.40 -7.95
N MET A 260 -12.52 18.09 -8.04
CA MET A 260 -13.46 17.47 -8.96
C MET A 260 -14.95 17.61 -8.57
N SER A 261 -15.28 18.31 -7.48
CA SER A 261 -16.66 18.46 -7.03
C SER A 261 -17.53 19.28 -7.98
N TRP A 262 -18.83 19.00 -8.06
CA TRP A 262 -19.78 19.72 -8.91
C TRP A 262 -19.81 21.23 -8.63
N ARG A 263 -19.52 21.65 -7.39
CA ARG A 263 -19.46 23.06 -6.97
C ARG A 263 -18.27 23.80 -7.57
N LYS A 264 -17.18 23.08 -7.86
CA LYS A 264 -15.95 23.69 -8.37
C LYS A 264 -15.82 23.59 -9.88
N MET A 265 -16.13 22.43 -10.47
CA MET A 265 -15.93 22.19 -11.89
C MET A 265 -17.20 22.22 -12.73
N GLY A 266 -18.38 22.14 -12.10
CA GLY A 266 -19.66 22.08 -12.81
C GLY A 266 -19.82 20.85 -13.71
N ILE A 267 -20.83 20.90 -14.60
CA ILE A 267 -21.11 19.78 -15.52
C ILE A 267 -20.06 19.67 -16.63
N TRP A 268 -19.52 20.78 -17.11
CA TRP A 268 -18.51 20.76 -18.18
C TRP A 268 -17.21 20.19 -17.72
N GLY A 269 -16.77 20.49 -16.49
CA GLY A 269 -15.61 19.83 -15.89
C GLY A 269 -15.81 18.32 -15.70
N LEU A 270 -17.03 17.87 -15.34
CA LEU A 270 -17.36 16.45 -15.31
C LEU A 270 -17.16 15.80 -16.69
N VAL A 271 -17.67 16.44 -17.74
CA VAL A 271 -17.50 15.95 -19.13
C VAL A 271 -16.03 15.87 -19.51
N ASP A 272 -15.23 16.89 -19.18
CA ASP A 272 -13.79 16.90 -19.45
C ASP A 272 -13.06 15.76 -18.71
N CYS A 273 -13.38 15.54 -17.44
CA CYS A 273 -12.83 14.41 -16.70
C CYS A 273 -13.24 13.06 -17.30
N LEU A 274 -14.50 12.90 -17.70
CA LEU A 274 -14.99 11.67 -18.31
C LEU A 274 -14.34 11.40 -19.69
N LEU A 275 -14.08 12.45 -20.47
CA LEU A 275 -13.37 12.36 -21.73
C LEU A 275 -11.86 12.15 -21.59
N GLY A 276 -11.30 12.30 -20.38
CA GLY A 276 -9.88 12.16 -20.11
C GLY A 276 -9.05 13.41 -20.44
N ASN A 277 -9.66 14.59 -20.46
CA ASN A 277 -9.00 15.86 -20.73
C ASN A 277 -8.54 16.55 -19.45
N ALA A 278 -9.06 16.16 -18.29
CA ALA A 278 -8.75 16.77 -17.00
C ALA A 278 -8.76 15.75 -15.85
N GLY A 279 -8.21 16.15 -14.70
CA GLY A 279 -8.18 15.38 -13.47
C GLY A 279 -7.07 14.31 -13.41
N PRO A 280 -7.02 13.51 -12.33
CA PRO A 280 -5.92 12.59 -12.04
C PRO A 280 -5.70 11.54 -13.12
N PHE A 281 -6.75 11.11 -13.78
CA PHE A 281 -6.67 10.08 -14.84
C PHE A 281 -6.15 10.63 -16.17
N ALA A 282 -6.24 11.95 -16.39
CA ALA A 282 -5.67 12.62 -17.54
C ALA A 282 -4.18 12.92 -17.36
N SER A 283 -3.79 13.42 -16.17
CA SER A 283 -2.40 13.70 -15.84
C SER A 283 -1.57 12.41 -15.62
N GLY A 284 -2.22 11.31 -15.28
CA GLY A 284 -1.57 10.07 -14.88
C GLY A 284 -1.13 10.07 -13.41
N ASP A 285 -1.56 11.06 -12.64
CA ASP A 285 -1.23 11.22 -11.22
C ASP A 285 -2.25 10.45 -10.34
N TRP A 286 -2.17 9.15 -10.48
CA TRP A 286 -2.92 8.18 -9.69
C TRP A 286 -2.15 6.86 -9.62
N ILE A 287 -2.58 5.97 -8.74
CA ILE A 287 -1.77 4.83 -8.30
C ILE A 287 -1.44 3.80 -9.40
N LEU A 288 -2.33 3.56 -10.38
CA LEU A 288 -2.14 2.43 -11.31
C LEU A 288 -0.97 2.63 -12.29
N PRO A 289 -0.73 3.84 -12.86
CA PRO A 289 0.49 4.08 -13.65
C PRO A 289 1.78 3.77 -12.90
N ASP A 290 1.82 4.04 -11.59
CA ASP A 290 2.99 3.75 -10.74
C ASP A 290 3.21 2.25 -10.53
N LEU A 291 2.14 1.46 -10.60
CA LEU A 291 2.16 0.01 -10.39
C LEU A 291 2.29 -0.80 -11.68
N THR A 292 2.36 -0.18 -12.85
CA THR A 292 2.82 -0.88 -14.05
C THR A 292 4.32 -1.19 -13.93
N ILE A 293 4.82 -2.16 -14.69
CA ILE A 293 6.26 -2.47 -14.68
C ILE A 293 7.06 -1.23 -15.11
N GLN A 294 6.63 -0.52 -16.14
CA GLN A 294 7.28 0.72 -16.59
C GLN A 294 7.21 1.82 -15.52
N GLY A 295 6.07 1.98 -14.85
CA GLY A 295 5.91 2.97 -13.77
C GLY A 295 6.82 2.69 -12.59
N SER A 296 6.88 1.43 -12.17
CA SER A 296 7.76 1.02 -11.08
C SER A 296 9.24 1.17 -11.42
N ILE A 297 9.64 0.93 -12.69
CA ILE A 297 11.01 1.22 -13.15
C ILE A 297 11.30 2.71 -13.03
N ARG A 298 10.38 3.59 -13.47
CA ARG A 298 10.55 5.06 -13.34
C ARG A 298 10.69 5.48 -11.88
N LEU A 299 9.85 4.97 -10.98
CA LEU A 299 9.95 5.26 -9.55
C LEU A 299 11.28 4.76 -8.98
N ASN A 300 11.63 3.51 -9.21
CA ASN A 300 12.81 2.89 -8.65
C ASN A 300 14.12 3.50 -9.15
N TYR A 301 14.11 4.18 -10.32
CA TYR A 301 15.31 4.83 -10.86
C TYR A 301 15.91 5.84 -9.88
N HIS A 302 15.09 6.48 -9.06
CA HIS A 302 15.50 7.48 -8.08
C HIS A 302 15.54 6.93 -6.64
N LEU A 303 15.01 5.74 -6.39
CA LEU A 303 14.90 5.18 -5.05
C LEU A 303 16.12 4.32 -4.67
N GLN A 304 16.67 4.58 -3.49
CA GLN A 304 17.83 3.88 -2.96
C GLN A 304 17.43 2.88 -1.85
N THR A 305 18.35 1.98 -1.53
CA THR A 305 18.37 1.20 -0.29
C THR A 305 19.44 1.80 0.61
N PHE A 306 19.04 2.37 1.73
CA PHE A 306 19.93 3.14 2.60
C PHE A 306 20.70 2.24 3.57
N PRO A 307 22.00 2.54 3.84
CA PRO A 307 22.89 1.62 4.56
C PRO A 307 22.59 1.49 6.05
N ASN A 308 21.79 2.39 6.64
CA ASN A 308 21.46 2.37 8.07
C ASN A 308 20.04 1.86 8.37
N THR A 309 19.26 1.52 7.35
CA THR A 309 17.88 1.05 7.48
C THR A 309 17.80 -0.46 7.27
N TYR A 310 16.96 -1.14 8.03
CA TYR A 310 16.69 -2.56 7.89
C TYR A 310 15.47 -2.80 6.98
N TYR A 311 15.59 -3.71 6.02
CA TYR A 311 14.55 -3.99 5.04
C TYR A 311 14.11 -5.44 5.09
N PHE A 312 12.79 -5.66 5.12
CA PHE A 312 12.19 -6.99 5.17
C PHE A 312 11.04 -7.09 4.19
N SER A 313 10.89 -8.24 3.53
CA SER A 313 9.79 -8.49 2.59
C SER A 313 9.18 -9.86 2.81
N TYR A 314 7.85 -9.89 2.77
CA TYR A 314 7.03 -11.10 2.77
C TYR A 314 6.36 -11.19 1.40
N ALA A 315 6.93 -12.02 0.51
CA ALA A 315 6.46 -12.19 -0.85
C ALA A 315 5.43 -13.32 -0.91
N THR A 316 4.18 -12.99 -1.15
CA THR A 316 3.09 -13.96 -1.24
C THR A 316 3.09 -14.70 -2.57
N LYS A 317 2.66 -15.96 -2.53
CA LYS A 317 2.52 -16.81 -3.70
C LYS A 317 1.31 -17.71 -3.55
N ARG A 318 0.48 -17.76 -4.60
CA ARG A 318 -0.72 -18.63 -4.65
C ARG A 318 -0.78 -19.44 -5.92
N THR A 319 0.37 -19.70 -6.49
CA THR A 319 0.55 -20.48 -7.71
C THR A 319 1.51 -21.63 -7.52
N THR A 320 1.39 -22.63 -8.37
CA THR A 320 2.29 -23.79 -8.47
C THR A 320 2.47 -24.16 -9.93
N LYS A 321 3.54 -24.89 -10.26
CA LYS A 321 3.76 -25.40 -11.62
C LYS A 321 3.34 -26.86 -11.69
N ILE A 322 2.41 -27.17 -12.62
CA ILE A 322 1.98 -28.53 -12.95
C ILE A 322 2.29 -28.78 -14.43
N MET A 323 3.14 -29.76 -14.73
CA MET A 323 3.59 -30.08 -16.09
C MET A 323 4.15 -28.86 -16.86
N GLY A 324 4.85 -27.97 -16.15
CA GLY A 324 5.42 -26.74 -16.73
C GLY A 324 4.46 -25.57 -16.88
N VAL A 325 3.17 -25.74 -16.58
CA VAL A 325 2.16 -24.67 -16.60
C VAL A 325 1.94 -24.12 -15.20
N THR A 326 1.97 -22.81 -15.06
CA THR A 326 1.68 -22.14 -13.79
C THR A 326 0.17 -22.07 -13.58
N VAL A 327 -0.30 -22.59 -12.46
CA VAL A 327 -1.73 -22.69 -12.09
C VAL A 327 -1.94 -22.28 -10.62
N PRO A 328 -3.16 -21.95 -10.20
CA PRO A 328 -3.46 -21.73 -8.79
C PRO A 328 -3.11 -22.94 -7.93
N SER A 329 -2.44 -22.72 -6.80
CA SER A 329 -2.04 -23.79 -5.86
C SER A 329 -3.21 -24.40 -5.11
N SER A 330 -4.31 -23.65 -4.94
CA SER A 330 -5.53 -24.11 -4.27
C SER A 330 -6.73 -23.25 -4.68
N ILE A 331 -7.84 -23.89 -5.04
CA ILE A 331 -9.08 -23.19 -5.39
C ILE A 331 -9.74 -22.57 -4.15
N LEU A 332 -9.78 -23.33 -3.05
CA LEU A 332 -10.44 -22.89 -1.80
C LEU A 332 -9.57 -21.92 -0.98
N GLY A 333 -8.27 -21.90 -1.23
CA GLY A 333 -7.32 -21.06 -0.54
C GLY A 333 -7.20 -19.65 -1.10
N ILE A 334 -7.89 -19.32 -2.20
CA ILE A 334 -7.83 -18.01 -2.85
C ILE A 334 -9.16 -17.28 -2.61
N HIS A 335 -9.07 -15.99 -2.29
CA HIS A 335 -10.28 -15.17 -2.17
C HIS A 335 -11.01 -15.10 -3.54
N PRO A 336 -12.36 -15.21 -3.58
CA PRO A 336 -13.11 -15.23 -4.83
C PRO A 336 -12.80 -14.07 -5.79
N MET A 337 -12.57 -12.87 -5.26
CA MET A 337 -12.15 -11.70 -6.07
C MET A 337 -10.81 -11.87 -6.77
N LEU A 338 -9.91 -12.67 -6.21
CA LEU A 338 -8.55 -12.83 -6.72
C LEU A 338 -8.40 -14.06 -7.61
N PHE A 339 -9.33 -15.03 -7.56
CA PHE A 339 -9.19 -16.31 -8.26
C PHE A 339 -9.01 -16.15 -9.78
N ILE A 340 -9.88 -15.37 -10.42
CA ILE A 340 -9.76 -15.09 -11.86
C ILE A 340 -8.44 -14.39 -12.17
N ARG A 341 -8.00 -13.49 -11.28
CA ARG A 341 -6.75 -12.74 -11.46
C ARG A 341 -5.52 -13.62 -11.32
N VAL A 342 -5.54 -14.56 -10.38
CA VAL A 342 -4.45 -15.57 -10.28
C VAL A 342 -4.31 -16.32 -11.60
N LEU A 343 -5.41 -16.78 -12.19
CA LEU A 343 -5.40 -17.48 -13.48
C LEU A 343 -4.87 -16.58 -14.62
N GLN A 344 -5.38 -15.36 -14.74
CA GLN A 344 -4.99 -14.44 -15.80
C GLN A 344 -3.52 -14.05 -15.73
N MET A 345 -3.02 -13.74 -14.52
CA MET A 345 -1.62 -13.40 -14.31
C MET A 345 -0.68 -14.59 -14.53
N SER A 346 -1.12 -15.80 -14.19
CA SER A 346 -0.36 -17.04 -14.43
C SER A 346 -0.15 -17.35 -15.91
N GLN A 347 -1.06 -16.86 -16.77
CA GLN A 347 -1.02 -17.09 -18.23
C GLN A 347 -0.69 -15.81 -19.01
N TRP A 348 -0.32 -14.74 -18.29
CA TRP A 348 0.04 -13.48 -18.95
C TRP A 348 1.31 -13.65 -19.77
N CYS A 349 1.23 -13.18 -21.01
CA CYS A 349 2.36 -13.00 -21.90
C CYS A 349 2.36 -11.58 -22.43
N TYR A 350 3.52 -10.98 -22.50
CA TYR A 350 3.67 -9.64 -23.07
C TYR A 350 3.33 -9.69 -24.57
N PRO A 351 2.56 -8.71 -25.11
CA PRO A 351 2.20 -8.73 -26.52
C PRO A 351 3.44 -8.74 -27.41
N SER A 352 3.45 -9.61 -28.42
CA SER A 352 4.61 -9.81 -29.31
C SER A 352 4.93 -8.62 -30.20
N ASP A 353 3.96 -7.74 -30.42
CA ASP A 353 4.05 -6.50 -31.20
C ASP A 353 4.44 -5.27 -30.36
N VAL A 354 4.59 -5.44 -29.06
CA VAL A 354 4.99 -4.38 -28.12
C VAL A 354 6.39 -4.69 -27.56
N PRO A 355 7.30 -3.72 -27.52
CA PRO A 355 8.59 -3.92 -26.88
C PRO A 355 8.42 -4.30 -25.39
N PRO A 356 9.18 -5.27 -24.89
CA PRO A 356 9.10 -5.65 -23.47
C PRO A 356 9.51 -4.47 -22.58
N PRO A 357 9.00 -4.41 -21.32
CA PRO A 357 9.16 -3.26 -20.44
C PRO A 357 10.62 -2.99 -20.04
N TYR A 358 11.47 -3.99 -20.13
CA TYR A 358 12.92 -3.88 -19.89
C TYR A 358 13.70 -4.99 -20.61
N LYS A 359 14.99 -4.77 -20.80
CA LYS A 359 15.88 -5.75 -21.43
C LYS A 359 16.03 -6.99 -20.55
N GLY A 360 15.78 -8.16 -21.11
CA GLY A 360 15.85 -9.42 -20.37
C GLY A 360 14.51 -9.84 -19.72
N TYR A 361 13.42 -9.15 -19.98
CA TYR A 361 12.08 -9.58 -19.58
C TYR A 361 11.76 -10.96 -20.14
N ARG A 362 11.20 -11.83 -19.29
CA ARG A 362 10.67 -13.15 -19.68
C ARG A 362 9.32 -13.36 -19.00
N ASP A 363 8.33 -13.79 -19.75
CA ASP A 363 6.98 -14.03 -19.22
C ASP A 363 6.98 -15.04 -18.06
N GLU A 364 7.82 -16.07 -18.13
CA GLU A 364 7.87 -17.14 -17.13
C GLU A 364 8.27 -16.64 -15.73
N ASP A 365 9.05 -15.57 -15.64
CA ASP A 365 9.47 -14.97 -14.36
C ASP A 365 8.32 -14.22 -13.68
N TRP A 366 7.30 -13.81 -14.46
CA TRP A 366 6.15 -13.03 -13.99
C TRP A 366 4.88 -13.85 -13.81
N GLN A 367 4.91 -15.17 -13.99
CA GLN A 367 3.73 -16.03 -13.87
C GLN A 367 3.33 -16.30 -12.42
N ASP A 368 4.31 -16.46 -11.50
CA ASP A 368 4.01 -16.64 -10.09
C ASP A 368 3.40 -15.38 -9.49
N ASN A 369 2.25 -15.54 -8.79
CA ASN A 369 1.48 -14.40 -8.29
C ASN A 369 0.59 -14.76 -7.11
N ASP A 370 0.04 -13.72 -6.47
CA ASP A 370 -0.92 -13.80 -5.35
C ASP A 370 -2.34 -13.30 -5.71
N GLY A 371 -2.57 -13.04 -7.00
CA GLY A 371 -3.83 -12.52 -7.55
C GLY A 371 -3.90 -10.99 -7.64
N ALA A 372 -2.93 -10.28 -7.10
CA ALA A 372 -2.79 -8.83 -7.26
C ALA A 372 -1.40 -8.43 -7.76
N LEU A 373 -0.35 -9.09 -7.26
CA LEU A 373 1.03 -8.83 -7.62
C LEU A 373 1.73 -10.11 -8.06
N ASN A 374 2.71 -9.95 -8.95
CA ASN A 374 3.60 -11.04 -9.31
C ASN A 374 4.61 -11.26 -8.16
N THR A 375 4.86 -12.52 -7.82
CA THR A 375 5.72 -12.87 -6.67
C THR A 375 7.12 -12.28 -6.77
N ILE A 376 7.69 -12.23 -7.97
CA ILE A 376 9.00 -11.60 -8.23
C ILE A 376 8.99 -10.10 -7.85
N SER A 377 7.87 -9.42 -8.04
CA SER A 377 7.73 -7.99 -7.71
C SER A 377 7.78 -7.70 -6.21
N MET A 378 7.50 -8.70 -5.38
CA MET A 378 7.33 -8.54 -3.94
C MET A 378 8.57 -8.86 -3.11
N THR A 379 9.60 -9.43 -3.72
CA THR A 379 10.81 -9.87 -3.01
C THR A 379 11.67 -8.69 -2.54
N HIS A 380 12.13 -7.89 -3.46
CA HIS A 380 12.96 -6.70 -3.25
C HIS A 380 12.93 -5.83 -4.51
N PRO A 381 13.42 -4.59 -4.47
CA PRO A 381 13.59 -3.78 -5.67
C PRO A 381 14.62 -4.46 -6.61
N LEU A 382 14.15 -4.88 -7.78
CA LEU A 382 14.92 -5.61 -8.79
C LEU A 382 15.21 -4.75 -10.02
N LEU A 383 14.28 -3.84 -10.35
CA LEU A 383 14.30 -3.04 -11.57
C LEU A 383 14.40 -1.55 -11.24
N PRO A 384 15.14 -0.75 -12.02
CA PRO A 384 16.01 -1.14 -13.15
C PRO A 384 17.36 -1.74 -12.72
N ILE A 385 17.72 -1.61 -11.45
CA ILE A 385 18.95 -2.12 -10.84
C ILE A 385 18.57 -2.93 -9.62
N GLU A 386 19.08 -4.14 -9.53
CA GLU A 386 18.83 -5.01 -8.39
C GLU A 386 19.52 -4.49 -7.12
N HIS A 387 18.71 -4.33 -6.07
CA HIS A 387 19.19 -3.90 -4.77
C HIS A 387 19.76 -5.08 -3.96
N PRO A 388 20.67 -4.83 -2.98
CA PRO A 388 21.21 -5.87 -2.10
C PRO A 388 20.09 -6.66 -1.42
N ASN A 389 20.14 -7.98 -1.51
CA ASN A 389 19.07 -8.84 -1.03
C ASN A 389 19.57 -10.16 -0.48
N CYS A 390 18.75 -10.82 0.34
CA CYS A 390 19.00 -12.13 0.93
C CYS A 390 17.69 -12.89 1.10
N LEU A 391 17.59 -14.07 0.49
CA LEU A 391 16.46 -14.99 0.74
C LEU A 391 16.62 -15.63 2.12
N VAL A 392 15.57 -15.56 2.93
CA VAL A 392 15.52 -16.15 4.26
C VAL A 392 14.68 -17.43 4.21
N GLU A 393 15.30 -18.57 4.08
CA GLU A 393 14.63 -19.88 4.17
C GLU A 393 14.51 -20.33 5.63
N LYS A 394 15.57 -20.10 6.44
CA LYS A 394 15.62 -20.39 7.86
C LYS A 394 16.05 -19.15 8.65
N GLU A 395 15.58 -19.02 9.89
CA GLU A 395 15.98 -17.90 10.75
C GLU A 395 17.50 -17.77 10.97
N SER A 396 18.25 -18.85 10.78
CA SER A 396 19.71 -18.86 10.92
C SER A 396 20.45 -18.25 9.73
N ASP A 397 19.83 -18.18 8.55
CA ASP A 397 20.52 -17.97 7.27
C ASP A 397 21.13 -16.57 7.13
N CYS A 398 20.60 -15.60 7.86
CA CYS A 398 20.98 -14.19 7.75
C CYS A 398 21.34 -13.55 9.10
N LYS A 399 21.96 -14.27 10.01
CA LYS A 399 22.41 -13.73 11.31
C LYS A 399 23.92 -13.51 11.32
N PRO A 400 24.39 -12.35 11.79
CA PRO A 400 23.63 -11.20 12.24
C PRO A 400 23.00 -10.41 11.08
N LEU A 401 21.78 -9.86 11.30
CA LEU A 401 21.12 -8.99 10.34
C LEU A 401 21.97 -7.73 10.12
N GLN A 402 22.12 -7.32 8.87
CA GLN A 402 22.82 -6.10 8.47
C GLN A 402 21.83 -5.11 7.86
N PRO A 403 21.93 -3.80 8.15
CA PRO A 403 21.14 -2.81 7.45
C PRO A 403 21.60 -2.66 6.00
N GLY A 404 20.78 -2.06 5.15
CA GLY A 404 21.08 -1.89 3.73
C GLY A 404 20.85 -3.14 2.86
N ILE A 405 20.23 -4.18 3.41
CA ILE A 405 19.95 -5.43 2.71
C ILE A 405 18.46 -5.78 2.83
N TRP A 406 17.82 -6.16 1.73
CA TRP A 406 16.46 -6.65 1.69
C TRP A 406 16.43 -8.14 2.06
N TYR A 407 15.95 -8.46 3.27
CA TYR A 407 15.70 -9.82 3.71
C TYR A 407 14.29 -10.22 3.32
N TYR A 408 14.15 -11.16 2.39
CA TYR A 408 12.84 -11.57 1.91
C TYR A 408 12.57 -13.06 2.12
N LYS A 409 11.30 -13.39 2.30
CA LYS A 409 10.84 -14.78 2.35
C LYS A 409 9.54 -14.95 1.57
N TYR A 410 9.37 -16.16 1.04
CA TYR A 410 8.12 -16.53 0.40
C TYR A 410 7.08 -16.95 1.44
N VAL A 411 5.85 -16.55 1.22
CA VAL A 411 4.70 -16.87 2.06
C VAL A 411 3.60 -17.46 1.18
N GLU A 412 3.11 -18.64 1.54
CA GLU A 412 1.97 -19.20 0.83
C GLU A 412 0.69 -18.45 1.23
N GLY A 413 0.11 -17.71 0.29
CA GLY A 413 -1.08 -16.92 0.54
C GLY A 413 -1.46 -16.07 -0.66
N ASP A 414 -2.71 -15.60 -0.68
CA ASP A 414 -3.18 -14.59 -1.61
C ASP A 414 -2.88 -13.19 -1.09
N HIS A 415 -3.11 -12.16 -1.92
CA HIS A 415 -2.75 -10.78 -1.64
C HIS A 415 -3.39 -10.21 -0.37
N ILE A 416 -4.55 -10.70 0.03
CA ILE A 416 -5.27 -10.19 1.19
C ILE A 416 -4.99 -11.00 2.48
N LEU A 417 -3.99 -11.90 2.46
CA LEU A 417 -3.55 -12.66 3.63
C LEU A 417 -3.25 -11.77 4.84
N PHE A 418 -2.68 -10.60 4.62
CA PHE A 418 -2.23 -9.67 5.66
C PHE A 418 -3.26 -8.63 6.08
N ILE A 419 -4.42 -8.59 5.42
CA ILE A 419 -5.42 -7.55 5.60
C ILE A 419 -6.84 -8.13 5.65
N ILE A 420 -7.78 -7.37 6.20
CA ILE A 420 -9.25 -7.56 6.17
C ILE A 420 -9.74 -8.98 6.56
N ASN A 421 -9.03 -10.02 6.23
CA ASN A 421 -9.53 -11.40 6.24
C ASN A 421 -8.79 -12.32 7.25
N ARG A 422 -8.55 -11.79 8.47
CA ARG A 422 -7.84 -12.51 9.55
C ARG A 422 -8.39 -13.93 9.80
N GLU A 423 -9.70 -14.10 9.77
CA GLU A 423 -10.33 -15.40 10.03
C GLU A 423 -9.91 -16.46 9.02
N ARG A 424 -9.70 -16.06 7.76
CA ARG A 424 -9.25 -16.92 6.68
C ARG A 424 -7.77 -17.23 6.74
N ALA A 425 -6.96 -16.26 7.15
CA ALA A 425 -5.51 -16.41 7.29
C ALA A 425 -5.12 -17.18 8.58
N GLY A 426 -6.01 -17.19 9.59
CA GLY A 426 -5.86 -17.97 10.82
C GLY A 426 -4.57 -17.69 11.56
N VAL A 427 -3.95 -18.75 12.07
CA VAL A 427 -2.71 -18.68 12.88
C VAL A 427 -1.55 -18.06 12.11
N GLN A 428 -1.47 -18.22 10.79
CA GLN A 428 -0.38 -17.68 9.97
C GLN A 428 -0.34 -16.15 10.02
N PHE A 429 -1.51 -15.49 10.00
CA PHE A 429 -1.60 -14.04 10.17
C PHE A 429 -0.98 -13.58 11.49
N ASP A 430 -1.38 -14.21 12.59
CA ASP A 430 -0.88 -13.85 13.91
C ASP A 430 0.63 -14.09 14.04
N LEU A 431 1.13 -15.22 13.59
CA LEU A 431 2.56 -15.53 13.63
C LEU A 431 3.41 -14.50 12.86
N ILE A 432 2.94 -14.07 11.69
CA ILE A 432 3.68 -13.09 10.88
C ILE A 432 3.69 -11.73 11.58
N TYR A 433 2.54 -11.22 12.01
CA TYR A 433 2.48 -9.92 12.68
C TYR A 433 3.22 -9.94 14.01
N ASP A 434 3.11 -11.00 14.82
CA ASP A 434 3.86 -11.15 16.05
C ASP A 434 5.37 -11.14 15.81
N SER A 435 5.84 -11.82 14.75
CA SER A 435 7.25 -11.80 14.34
C SER A 435 7.70 -10.38 13.94
N ILE A 436 6.88 -9.63 13.21
CA ILE A 436 7.16 -8.25 12.80
C ILE A 436 7.24 -7.34 14.03
N PHE A 437 6.23 -7.35 14.88
CA PHE A 437 6.19 -6.49 16.07
C PHE A 437 7.31 -6.84 17.07
N GLN A 438 7.57 -8.12 17.31
CA GLN A 438 8.69 -8.55 18.14
C GLN A 438 10.02 -8.05 17.59
N ARG A 439 10.24 -8.11 16.27
CA ARG A 439 11.44 -7.58 15.65
C ARG A 439 11.57 -6.08 15.83
N CYS A 440 10.49 -5.31 15.68
CA CYS A 440 10.47 -3.88 15.91
C CYS A 440 10.72 -3.51 17.40
N ARG A 441 10.38 -4.40 18.36
CA ARG A 441 10.50 -4.15 19.80
C ARG A 441 11.77 -4.75 20.44
N LYS A 442 12.30 -5.86 19.89
CA LYS A 442 13.44 -6.60 20.46
C LYS A 442 14.74 -6.32 19.70
N HIS A 443 15.65 -5.60 20.34
CA HIS A 443 17.11 -5.68 20.20
C HIS A 443 17.80 -5.30 18.87
N VAL A 444 17.25 -5.51 17.70
CA VAL A 444 17.96 -5.30 16.42
C VAL A 444 18.16 -3.82 16.12
N PHE A 445 17.30 -2.97 16.68
CA PHE A 445 17.22 -1.55 16.34
C PHE A 445 17.60 -0.60 17.49
N ARG A 446 18.10 -1.11 18.61
CA ARG A 446 18.62 -0.22 19.67
C ARG A 446 19.93 0.40 19.19
N LYS A 447 19.98 1.73 19.09
CA LYS A 447 21.25 2.46 19.02
C LYS A 447 22.12 1.99 20.19
N LYS A 448 23.38 1.61 19.93
CA LYS A 448 24.34 1.45 21.03
C LYS A 448 24.33 2.78 21.82
N PRO A 449 24.23 2.73 23.16
CA PRO A 449 24.38 3.94 23.95
C PRO A 449 25.71 4.62 23.53
N PRO A 450 25.75 5.95 23.45
CA PRO A 450 26.99 6.64 23.12
C PRO A 450 28.09 6.13 24.06
N THR A 451 29.19 5.66 23.50
CA THR A 451 30.36 5.26 24.27
C THR A 451 30.79 6.49 25.06
N MET A 452 30.63 6.43 26.38
CA MET A 452 31.17 7.46 27.27
C MET A 452 32.66 7.67 26.89
N PRO A 453 33.12 8.91 26.71
CA PRO A 453 34.54 9.15 26.50
C PRO A 453 35.30 8.51 27.67
N ASN A 454 36.29 7.68 27.34
CA ASN A 454 37.18 7.14 28.37
C ASN A 454 37.71 8.30 29.18
N GLU A 455 37.36 8.38 30.47
CA GLU A 455 38.04 9.25 31.41
C GLU A 455 39.54 8.87 31.34
N ILE A 456 40.32 9.78 30.80
CA ILE A 456 41.77 9.69 30.83
C ILE A 456 42.16 9.92 32.30
N HIS A 457 42.42 8.82 33.02
CA HIS A 457 43.10 8.92 34.32
C HIS A 457 44.52 9.45 34.07
N HIS A 458 44.75 10.66 34.53
CA HIS A 458 46.10 11.20 34.76
C HIS A 458 46.64 10.70 36.10
#